data_e3a27ae311b01ccaf22d02360d61f15b
#
_entry.id   e3a27ae311b01ccaf22d02360d61f15b
#
_cell.length_a   1.000
_cell.length_b   1.000
_cell.length_c   1.000
_cell.angle_alpha   90.00
_cell.angle_beta   90.00
_cell.angle_gamma   90.00
#
_symmetry.space_group_name_H-M   'P 1'
#
loop_
_entity.id
_entity.type
_entity.pdbx_description
1 polymer ?
#
loop_
_entity_poly.entity_id
_entity_poly.type
_entity_poly.pdbx_seq_one_letter_code
_entity_poly.pdbx_strand_id
1 'polypeptide(L)'
;MATVKQAQIKNTRLIKVTDKDTGTVTTKGEILVLTAGKAVPAASSATRDTILGVCNQTIAAADALLRVEYIVPGKDDTFIFTTTNNSDATHNGQAMIIGANSTTINNTGTTSAVGVVVQVEPYGATTDKLIIGRFIVT
;
A
#
# COMPACT_ATOMS: atom_id res chain seq x y z
N MET A 1 11.85 8.98 3.53
CA MET A 1 10.61 8.27 3.85
C MET A 1 10.65 6.88 3.25
N ALA A 2 10.34 5.87 4.03
CA ALA A 2 10.22 4.52 3.51
C ALA A 2 8.98 4.41 2.62
N THR A 3 9.09 3.67 1.54
CA THR A 3 8.00 3.44 0.60
C THR A 3 7.63 1.97 0.58
N VAL A 4 6.43 1.68 0.12
CA VAL A 4 6.01 0.31 -0.11
C VAL A 4 6.80 -0.26 -1.28
N LYS A 5 7.35 -1.45 -1.08
CA LYS A 5 8.10 -2.17 -2.13
C LYS A 5 7.57 -3.57 -2.26
N GLN A 6 7.52 -4.06 -3.48
CA GLN A 6 7.18 -5.45 -3.70
C GLN A 6 8.32 -6.35 -3.21
N ALA A 7 8.04 -7.15 -2.19
CA ALA A 7 9.04 -8.04 -1.58
C ALA A 7 9.27 -9.30 -2.40
N GLN A 8 8.22 -9.79 -3.07
CA GLN A 8 8.28 -11.03 -3.85
C GLN A 8 7.34 -10.95 -5.05
N ILE A 9 7.85 -11.36 -6.19
CA ILE A 9 7.06 -11.49 -7.42
C ILE A 9 7.06 -12.97 -7.79
N LYS A 10 5.89 -13.62 -7.75
CA LYS A 10 5.81 -15.05 -8.02
C LYS A 10 5.74 -15.36 -9.51
N ASN A 11 4.93 -14.66 -10.26
CA ASN A 11 4.72 -14.92 -11.67
C ASN A 11 4.87 -13.63 -12.48
N THR A 12 3.78 -13.08 -12.91
CA THR A 12 3.76 -11.82 -13.65
C THR A 12 3.19 -10.73 -12.79
N ARG A 13 3.85 -9.58 -12.81
CA ARG A 13 3.37 -8.39 -12.17
C ARG A 13 2.36 -7.71 -13.11
N LEU A 14 1.14 -7.52 -12.63
CA LEU A 14 0.12 -6.81 -13.39
C LEU A 14 0.26 -5.31 -13.13
N ILE A 15 0.48 -4.57 -14.23
CA ILE A 15 0.58 -3.12 -14.19
C ILE A 15 -0.61 -2.55 -14.90
N LYS A 16 -1.28 -1.59 -14.27
CA LYS A 16 -2.39 -0.83 -14.86
C LYS A 16 -2.12 0.67 -14.83
N VAL A 17 -2.88 1.39 -15.62
CA VAL A 17 -2.82 2.84 -15.70
C VAL A 17 -4.22 3.39 -15.49
N THR A 18 -4.34 4.37 -14.61
CA THR A 18 -5.61 5.03 -14.29
C THR A 18 -5.40 6.54 -14.28
N ASP A 19 -6.45 7.29 -14.57
CA ASP A 19 -6.38 8.74 -14.52
C ASP A 19 -5.98 9.23 -13.13
N LYS A 20 -5.00 10.10 -13.12
CA LYS A 20 -4.50 10.74 -11.90
C LYS A 20 -5.35 11.96 -11.59
N ASP A 21 -5.61 12.20 -10.30
CA ASP A 21 -6.24 13.44 -9.89
C ASP A 21 -5.28 14.61 -10.12
N THR A 22 -5.76 15.63 -10.81
CA THR A 22 -4.97 16.84 -11.06
C THR A 22 -4.67 17.57 -9.75
N GLY A 23 -3.44 18.05 -9.61
CA GLY A 23 -3.03 18.72 -8.37
C GLY A 23 -2.51 17.78 -7.30
N THR A 24 -2.58 16.48 -7.50
CA THR A 24 -2.08 15.49 -6.54
C THR A 24 -0.71 14.99 -6.95
N VAL A 25 0.23 14.99 -6.03
CA VAL A 25 1.53 14.34 -6.21
C VAL A 25 1.35 12.84 -6.00
N THR A 26 1.89 12.04 -6.92
CA THR A 26 2.04 10.60 -6.70
C THR A 26 3.52 10.28 -6.59
N THR A 27 3.87 9.40 -5.68
CA THR A 27 5.25 8.98 -5.45
C THR A 27 5.35 7.47 -5.60
N LYS A 28 6.37 7.00 -6.31
CA LYS A 28 6.61 5.57 -6.45
C LYS A 28 6.71 4.91 -5.08
N GLY A 29 5.98 3.82 -4.90
CA GLY A 29 5.95 3.06 -3.66
C GLY A 29 4.81 3.39 -2.72
N GLU A 30 3.99 4.41 -3.01
CA GLU A 30 2.83 4.68 -2.17
C GLU A 30 1.60 3.87 -2.59
N ILE A 31 0.70 3.65 -1.65
CA ILE A 31 -0.56 2.95 -1.91
C ILE A 31 -1.52 3.94 -2.56
N LEU A 32 -2.14 3.51 -3.66
CA LEU A 32 -3.13 4.31 -4.38
C LEU A 32 -4.53 3.73 -4.18
N VAL A 33 -5.50 4.62 -4.08
CA VAL A 33 -6.92 4.30 -4.05
C VAL A 33 -7.67 5.00 -5.17
N LEU A 34 -8.83 4.46 -5.50
CA LEU A 34 -9.74 5.05 -6.48
C LEU A 34 -10.73 5.97 -5.76
N THR A 35 -10.72 7.24 -6.12
CA THR A 35 -11.65 8.23 -5.60
C THR A 35 -12.24 9.03 -6.75
N ALA A 36 -13.55 9.03 -6.89
CA ALA A 36 -14.24 9.73 -7.98
C ALA A 36 -13.68 9.37 -9.37
N GLY A 37 -13.34 8.11 -9.57
CA GLY A 37 -12.81 7.61 -10.84
C GLY A 37 -11.34 7.91 -11.09
N LYS A 38 -10.62 8.45 -10.12
CA LYS A 38 -9.21 8.83 -10.27
C LYS A 38 -8.34 8.21 -9.19
N ALA A 39 -7.06 8.00 -9.53
CA ALA A 39 -6.07 7.49 -8.59
C ALA A 39 -5.57 8.61 -7.68
N VAL A 40 -5.65 8.40 -6.37
CA VAL A 40 -5.13 9.31 -5.35
C VAL A 40 -4.34 8.52 -4.31
N PRO A 41 -3.38 9.17 -3.61
CA PRO A 41 -2.70 8.52 -2.49
C PRO A 41 -3.69 8.11 -1.40
N ALA A 42 -3.50 6.92 -0.84
CA ALA A 42 -4.38 6.39 0.19
C ALA A 42 -4.31 7.21 1.48
N ALA A 43 -5.43 7.23 2.18
CA ALA A 43 -5.54 7.81 3.52
C ALA A 43 -6.03 6.74 4.50
N SER A 44 -6.06 7.05 5.78
CA SER A 44 -6.44 6.11 6.84
C SER A 44 -7.87 5.58 6.71
N SER A 45 -8.73 6.28 5.98
CA SER A 45 -10.10 5.86 5.70
C SER A 45 -10.23 4.90 4.52
N ALA A 46 -9.13 4.56 3.85
CA ALA A 46 -9.17 3.67 2.69
C ALA A 46 -9.75 2.30 3.04
N THR A 47 -10.57 1.78 2.14
CA THR A 47 -11.21 0.47 2.27
C THR A 47 -10.67 -0.50 1.22
N ARG A 48 -10.86 -1.81 1.44
CA ARG A 48 -10.33 -2.86 0.55
C ARG A 48 -10.75 -2.68 -0.90
N ASP A 49 -11.99 -2.31 -1.12
CA ASP A 49 -12.58 -2.19 -2.45
C ASP A 49 -12.12 -0.95 -3.20
N THR A 50 -11.52 0.02 -2.52
CA THR A 50 -10.99 1.22 -3.17
C THR A 50 -9.49 1.13 -3.50
N ILE A 51 -8.78 0.15 -2.97
CA ILE A 51 -7.34 -0.02 -3.22
C ILE A 51 -7.11 -0.35 -4.69
N LEU A 52 -6.32 0.48 -5.38
CA LEU A 52 -5.84 0.20 -6.72
C LEU A 52 -4.57 -0.64 -6.70
N GLY A 53 -3.61 -0.26 -5.89
CA GLY A 53 -2.34 -0.95 -5.79
C GLY A 53 -1.21 -0.06 -5.31
N VAL A 54 0.01 -0.40 -5.72
CA VAL A 54 1.23 0.31 -5.34
C VAL A 54 1.72 1.15 -6.51
N CYS A 55 1.88 2.43 -6.28
CA CYS A 55 2.31 3.38 -7.31
C CYS A 55 3.68 2.99 -7.86
N ASN A 56 3.79 2.93 -9.18
CA ASN A 56 5.03 2.57 -9.88
C ASN A 56 5.69 3.75 -10.57
N GLN A 57 5.24 4.97 -10.28
CA GLN A 57 5.67 6.15 -11.02
C GLN A 57 5.58 7.38 -10.09
N THR A 58 6.59 8.24 -10.16
CA THR A 58 6.57 9.52 -9.45
C THR A 58 6.16 10.63 -10.43
N ILE A 59 5.07 11.34 -10.10
CA ILE A 59 4.52 12.42 -10.91
C ILE A 59 4.25 13.63 -10.01
N ALA A 60 4.82 14.77 -10.36
CA ALA A 60 4.58 16.02 -9.65
C ALA A 60 3.15 16.54 -9.89
N ALA A 61 2.63 17.31 -8.95
CA ALA A 61 1.28 17.89 -9.06
C ALA A 61 1.12 18.78 -10.31
N ALA A 62 2.16 19.52 -10.66
CA ALA A 62 2.14 20.42 -11.81
C ALA A 62 2.39 19.69 -13.14
N ASP A 63 2.61 18.38 -13.13
CA ASP A 63 2.87 17.63 -14.33
C ASP A 63 1.60 17.52 -15.18
N ALA A 64 1.76 17.66 -16.48
CA ALA A 64 0.66 17.52 -17.43
C ALA A 64 0.21 16.07 -17.62
N LEU A 65 0.93 15.09 -17.08
CA LEU A 65 0.52 13.70 -17.14
C LEU A 65 -0.78 13.50 -16.35
N LEU A 66 -1.76 12.96 -17.05
CA LEU A 66 -3.09 12.73 -16.49
C LEU A 66 -3.29 11.31 -16.00
N ARG A 67 -2.28 10.45 -16.14
CA ARG A 67 -2.38 9.03 -15.79
C ARG A 67 -1.20 8.61 -14.93
N VAL A 68 -1.44 7.66 -14.04
CA VAL A 68 -0.42 7.07 -13.20
C VAL A 68 -0.41 5.56 -13.35
N GLU A 69 0.78 5.00 -13.39
CA GLU A 69 1.01 3.56 -13.46
C GLU A 69 1.13 2.98 -12.06
N TYR A 70 0.49 1.84 -11.83
CA TYR A 70 0.56 1.15 -10.53
C TYR A 70 0.58 -0.36 -10.70
N ILE A 71 1.16 -1.04 -9.70
CA ILE A 71 1.20 -2.49 -9.61
C ILE A 71 -0.11 -2.95 -8.97
N VAL A 72 -0.87 -3.79 -9.68
CA VAL A 72 -2.08 -4.41 -9.12
C VAL A 72 -1.65 -5.59 -8.26
N PRO A 73 -1.96 -5.59 -6.95
CA PRO A 73 -1.56 -6.69 -6.08
C PRO A 73 -2.38 -7.94 -6.39
N GLY A 74 -1.69 -9.03 -6.63
CA GLY A 74 -2.29 -10.35 -6.69
C GLY A 74 -2.51 -10.92 -5.29
N LYS A 75 -3.28 -12.00 -5.21
CA LYS A 75 -3.62 -12.65 -3.94
C LYS A 75 -2.38 -13.07 -3.13
N ASP A 76 -1.33 -13.51 -3.81
CA ASP A 76 -0.12 -14.02 -3.17
C ASP A 76 1.07 -13.07 -3.23
N ASP A 77 0.87 -11.86 -3.78
CA ASP A 77 1.94 -10.87 -3.85
C ASP A 77 2.21 -10.28 -2.48
N THR A 78 3.48 -10.21 -2.12
CA THR A 78 3.91 -9.61 -0.87
C THR A 78 4.70 -8.34 -1.11
N PHE A 79 4.60 -7.43 -0.16
CA PHE A 79 5.26 -6.13 -0.19
C PHE A 79 5.89 -5.84 1.16
N ILE A 80 6.91 -4.98 1.17
CA ILE A 80 7.49 -4.46 2.40
C ILE A 80 6.79 -3.14 2.72
N PHE A 81 6.12 -3.11 3.87
CA PHE A 81 5.41 -1.92 4.35
C PHE A 81 6.13 -1.31 5.54
N THR A 82 6.12 0.02 5.60
CA THR A 82 6.43 0.75 6.82
C THR A 82 5.23 0.69 7.76
N THR A 83 5.48 0.56 9.06
CA THR A 83 4.42 0.51 10.06
C THR A 83 4.53 1.63 11.07
N THR A 84 3.43 1.92 11.76
CA THR A 84 3.37 2.94 12.81
C THR A 84 4.23 2.55 14.01
N ASN A 85 4.18 1.29 14.41
CA ASN A 85 4.90 0.75 15.56
C ASN A 85 5.90 -0.32 15.12
N ASN A 86 6.78 -0.71 16.04
CA ASN A 86 7.68 -1.85 15.82
C ASN A 86 6.89 -3.09 15.40
N SER A 87 7.49 -3.86 14.53
CA SER A 87 6.88 -5.11 14.06
C SER A 87 6.91 -6.17 15.17
N ASP A 88 5.91 -7.04 15.15
CA ASP A 88 5.75 -8.10 16.17
C ASP A 88 5.20 -9.35 15.48
N ALA A 89 5.88 -10.48 15.68
CA ALA A 89 5.48 -11.74 15.08
C ALA A 89 4.12 -12.25 15.58
N THR A 90 3.67 -11.80 16.75
CA THR A 90 2.33 -12.14 17.24
C THR A 90 1.21 -11.58 16.40
N HIS A 91 1.51 -10.59 15.56
CA HIS A 91 0.55 -10.01 14.63
C HIS A 91 0.47 -10.72 13.27
N ASN A 92 1.25 -11.77 13.07
CA ASN A 92 1.21 -12.54 11.82
C ASN A 92 -0.21 -13.08 11.57
N GLY A 93 -0.70 -12.89 10.36
CA GLY A 93 -2.05 -13.27 9.95
C GLY A 93 -3.13 -12.26 10.32
N GLN A 94 -2.80 -11.19 11.00
CA GLN A 94 -3.78 -10.18 11.40
C GLN A 94 -3.89 -9.05 10.39
N ALA A 95 -5.11 -8.53 10.22
CA ALA A 95 -5.41 -7.47 9.28
C ALA A 95 -5.19 -6.09 9.90
N MET A 96 -4.72 -5.16 9.09
CA MET A 96 -4.36 -3.80 9.48
C MET A 96 -4.88 -2.79 8.47
N ILE A 97 -5.11 -1.57 8.92
CA ILE A 97 -5.58 -0.46 8.07
C ILE A 97 -4.40 0.40 7.61
N ILE A 98 -4.67 1.28 6.65
CA ILE A 98 -3.70 2.32 6.26
C ILE A 98 -3.46 3.26 7.45
N GLY A 99 -2.22 3.65 7.64
CA GLY A 99 -1.84 4.57 8.71
C GLY A 99 -2.06 6.05 8.35
N ALA A 100 -1.24 6.91 8.93
CA ALA A 100 -1.39 8.35 8.77
C ALA A 100 -1.14 8.85 7.34
N ASN A 101 -0.47 8.08 6.52
CA ASN A 101 -0.17 8.43 5.12
C ASN A 101 -0.16 7.19 4.23
N SER A 102 -0.05 7.41 2.92
CA SER A 102 -0.13 6.39 1.88
C SER A 102 1.02 5.38 1.85
N THR A 103 2.03 5.55 2.68
CA THR A 103 3.20 4.65 2.74
C THR A 103 3.31 3.88 4.06
N THR A 104 2.38 4.07 4.97
CA THR A 104 2.45 3.53 6.33
C THR A 104 1.21 2.72 6.65
N ILE A 105 1.42 1.55 7.25
CA ILE A 105 0.34 0.69 7.76
C ILE A 105 0.24 0.90 9.27
N ASN A 106 -0.98 1.08 9.75
CA ASN A 106 -1.24 1.20 11.17
C ASN A 106 -1.36 -0.19 11.79
N ASN A 107 -0.33 -0.59 12.52
CA ASN A 107 -0.28 -1.87 13.25
C ASN A 107 -0.57 -1.71 14.75
N THR A 108 -1.12 -0.57 15.17
CA THR A 108 -1.59 -0.39 16.55
C THR A 108 -2.87 -1.19 16.80
N GLY A 109 -3.81 -1.12 15.86
CA GLY A 109 -5.04 -1.92 15.92
C GLY A 109 -4.98 -3.05 14.90
N THR A 110 -4.73 -4.25 15.39
CA THR A 110 -4.68 -5.46 14.56
C THR A 110 -6.01 -6.19 14.58
N THR A 111 -6.16 -7.16 13.69
CA THR A 111 -7.38 -7.97 13.58
C THR A 111 -8.61 -7.12 13.25
N SER A 112 -8.44 -6.15 12.39
CA SER A 112 -9.54 -5.28 11.96
C SER A 112 -10.38 -5.95 10.87
N ALA A 113 -11.70 -5.92 11.05
CA ALA A 113 -12.63 -6.38 10.01
C ALA A 113 -12.55 -5.52 8.74
N VAL A 114 -12.06 -4.30 8.85
CA VAL A 114 -11.90 -3.36 7.72
C VAL A 114 -10.45 -3.24 7.28
N GLY A 115 -9.57 -4.11 7.76
CA GLY A 115 -8.17 -4.09 7.38
C GLY A 115 -7.95 -4.27 5.88
N VAL A 116 -6.92 -3.66 5.35
CA VAL A 116 -6.58 -3.71 3.92
C VAL A 116 -5.32 -4.52 3.64
N VAL A 117 -4.49 -4.72 4.65
CA VAL A 117 -3.23 -5.48 4.58
C VAL A 117 -3.18 -6.51 5.70
N VAL A 118 -2.71 -7.70 5.39
CA VAL A 118 -2.43 -8.75 6.38
C VAL A 118 -0.93 -8.85 6.56
N GLN A 119 -0.47 -8.84 7.81
CA GLN A 119 0.94 -9.10 8.09
C GLN A 119 1.26 -10.56 7.84
N VAL A 120 2.29 -10.81 7.03
CA VAL A 120 2.84 -12.15 6.81
C VAL A 120 3.89 -12.44 7.87
N GLU A 121 4.85 -11.53 8.02
CA GLU A 121 5.91 -11.62 9.02
C GLU A 121 6.56 -10.25 9.25
N PRO A 122 7.24 -10.03 10.37
CA PRO A 122 8.11 -8.87 10.55
C PRO A 122 9.25 -8.89 9.52
N TYR A 123 9.74 -7.72 9.17
CA TYR A 123 10.87 -7.57 8.28
C TYR A 123 12.01 -6.82 8.98
N GLY A 124 13.19 -7.42 9.03
CA GLY A 124 14.32 -6.86 9.74
C GLY A 124 14.32 -7.14 11.24
N ALA A 125 14.93 -6.26 12.02
CA ALA A 125 14.96 -6.38 13.47
C ALA A 125 13.61 -5.99 14.10
N THR A 126 13.35 -6.44 15.32
CA THR A 126 12.09 -6.13 16.01
C THR A 126 11.86 -4.64 16.25
N THR A 127 12.94 -3.85 16.28
CA THR A 127 12.88 -2.39 16.41
C THR A 127 12.63 -1.69 15.08
N ASP A 128 12.71 -2.42 13.98
CA ASP A 128 12.42 -1.87 12.67
C ASP A 128 10.90 -1.80 12.49
N LYS A 129 10.42 -0.67 12.01
CA LYS A 129 9.00 -0.48 11.74
C LYS A 129 8.70 -0.93 10.32
N LEU A 130 8.94 -2.21 10.04
CA LEU A 130 8.78 -2.82 8.72
C LEU A 130 8.13 -4.19 8.86
N ILE A 131 7.26 -4.50 7.93
CA ILE A 131 6.64 -5.82 7.81
C ILE A 131 6.65 -6.27 6.35
N ILE A 132 6.61 -7.58 6.15
CA ILE A 132 6.15 -8.18 4.90
C ILE A 132 4.66 -8.40 5.05
N GLY A 133 3.89 -7.88 4.12
CA GLY A 133 2.45 -8.01 4.13
C GLY A 133 1.89 -8.26 2.74
N ARG A 134 0.63 -8.59 2.68
CA ARG A 134 -0.12 -8.73 1.44
C ARG A 134 -1.42 -7.96 1.53
N PHE A 135 -1.86 -7.43 0.40
CA PHE A 135 -3.18 -6.79 0.34
C PHE A 135 -4.27 -7.84 0.44
N ILE A 136 -5.37 -7.46 1.09
CA ILE A 136 -6.58 -8.25 1.08
C ILE A 136 -7.30 -7.95 -0.23
N VAL A 137 -7.30 -8.93 -1.11
CA VAL A 137 -7.92 -8.82 -2.44
C VAL A 137 -9.33 -9.37 -2.35
N THR A 138 -10.29 -8.56 -2.77
CA THR A 138 -11.71 -8.93 -2.79
C THR A 138 -12.16 -9.34 -4.18
#